data_7b6b242de550be268385e717c9e737eb
#
_entry.id   7b6b242de550be268385e717c9e737eb
#
_cell.length_a   1.000
_cell.length_b   1.000
_cell.length_c   1.000
_cell.angle_alpha   90.00
_cell.angle_beta   90.00
_cell.angle_gamma   90.00
#
_symmetry.space_group_name_H-M   'P 1'
#
loop_
_entity.id
_entity.type
_entity.pdbx_description
1 polymer ?
#
loop_
_entity_poly.entity_id
_entity_poly.type
_entity_poly.pdbx_seq_one_letter_code
_entity_poly.pdbx_strand_id
1 'polypeptide(L)'
;VVERMREEIIRLGGEFLFHSQVTDILPKENCLIVNGCHRIETDAAVFAVGHSARDTFQMLFDRNVAMKSKSFAIGVRAEHRQDMIDEAMYGRKERGPLGAAAYKLTAQLENGRGVYTFCMCPGGYVVNASSEQGRLAVNGMSYHDRAGENANSAVIVTVTKDDYGSDHPLAGMEFQRRLEKKAWEEGGGNVPIQRFADFCTGTISVKTGNVTPNIKGKYVFGNVRNIFPPELAESIESGIRAMGKKIKDFDHDDVIL
;
A
#
# COMPACT_ATOMS: atom_id res chain seq x y z
N VAL A 1 12.54 18.69 -5.86
CA VAL A 1 11.59 18.67 -7.00
C VAL A 1 10.30 19.37 -6.62
N VAL A 2 9.61 18.95 -5.56
CA VAL A 2 8.30 19.54 -5.15
C VAL A 2 8.39 21.05 -4.91
N GLU A 3 9.41 21.51 -4.19
CA GLU A 3 9.64 22.92 -3.92
C GLU A 3 9.75 23.74 -5.22
N ARG A 4 10.59 23.29 -6.16
CA ARG A 4 10.75 23.96 -7.47
C ARG A 4 9.48 23.97 -8.30
N MET A 5 8.66 22.92 -8.22
CA MET A 5 7.35 22.89 -8.89
C MET A 5 6.41 23.94 -8.29
N ARG A 6 6.40 24.08 -6.97
CA ARG A 6 5.60 25.12 -6.30
C ARG A 6 6.05 26.52 -6.69
N GLU A 7 7.36 26.77 -6.68
CA GLU A 7 7.95 28.06 -7.09
C GLU A 7 7.56 28.41 -8.53
N GLU A 8 7.61 27.45 -9.43
CA GLU A 8 7.23 27.67 -10.83
C GLU A 8 5.74 27.96 -11.01
N ILE A 9 4.86 27.28 -10.26
CA ILE A 9 3.42 27.57 -10.26
C ILE A 9 3.17 28.99 -9.79
N ILE A 10 3.81 29.42 -8.71
CA ILE A 10 3.70 30.80 -8.19
C ILE A 10 4.23 31.80 -9.22
N ARG A 11 5.37 31.52 -9.83
CA ARG A 11 5.96 32.38 -10.88
C ARG A 11 5.01 32.57 -12.09
N LEU A 12 4.19 31.55 -12.39
CA LEU A 12 3.21 31.58 -13.47
C LEU A 12 1.85 32.19 -13.04
N GLY A 13 1.75 32.76 -11.82
CA GLY A 13 0.55 33.41 -11.31
C GLY A 13 -0.42 32.48 -10.58
N GLY A 14 -0.01 31.23 -10.32
CA GLY A 14 -0.81 30.31 -9.50
C GLY A 14 -0.68 30.61 -8.01
N GLU A 15 -1.69 30.19 -7.23
CA GLU A 15 -1.74 30.38 -5.78
C GLU A 15 -1.81 29.04 -5.05
N PHE A 16 -1.28 29.04 -3.81
CA PHE A 16 -1.40 27.92 -2.88
C PHE A 16 -2.13 28.35 -1.63
N LEU A 17 -3.25 27.74 -1.34
CA LEU A 17 -4.03 27.98 -0.14
C LEU A 17 -3.76 26.83 0.85
N PHE A 18 -2.86 27.04 1.79
CA PHE A 18 -2.60 26.08 2.87
C PHE A 18 -3.68 26.19 3.96
N HIS A 19 -3.85 25.11 4.75
CA HIS A 19 -4.90 25.00 5.76
C HIS A 19 -6.31 25.23 5.20
N SER A 20 -6.51 24.84 3.94
CA SER A 20 -7.73 25.11 3.17
C SER A 20 -8.31 23.80 2.68
N GLN A 21 -9.15 23.18 3.51
CA GLN A 21 -9.83 21.95 3.16
C GLN A 21 -11.09 22.24 2.36
N VAL A 22 -11.23 21.64 1.19
CA VAL A 22 -12.52 21.65 0.46
C VAL A 22 -13.48 20.73 1.20
N THR A 23 -14.49 21.32 1.81
CA THR A 23 -15.47 20.62 2.65
C THR A 23 -16.78 20.35 1.93
N ASP A 24 -17.04 21.06 0.82
CA ASP A 24 -18.24 20.87 0.03
C ASP A 24 -18.07 21.39 -1.40
N ILE A 25 -18.99 20.97 -2.28
CA ILE A 25 -19.11 21.48 -3.66
C ILE A 25 -20.56 21.88 -3.95
N LEU A 26 -20.72 22.94 -4.71
CA LEU A 26 -22.02 23.44 -5.18
C LEU A 26 -21.99 23.51 -6.73
N PRO A 27 -22.17 22.36 -7.43
CA PRO A 27 -21.95 22.30 -8.88
C PRO A 27 -22.85 23.25 -9.69
N LYS A 28 -24.07 23.50 -9.22
CA LYS A 28 -25.00 24.42 -9.89
C LYS A 28 -24.60 25.90 -9.79
N GLU A 29 -23.74 26.20 -8.83
CA GLU A 29 -23.26 27.56 -8.54
C GLU A 29 -21.79 27.73 -8.96
N ASN A 30 -21.19 26.71 -9.58
CA ASN A 30 -19.76 26.69 -9.91
C ASN A 30 -18.88 27.09 -8.74
N CYS A 31 -19.13 26.51 -7.55
CA CYS A 31 -18.55 26.97 -6.32
C CYS A 31 -18.04 25.80 -5.45
N LEU A 32 -16.86 25.99 -4.85
CA LEU A 32 -16.32 25.15 -3.80
C LEU A 32 -16.51 25.83 -2.45
N ILE A 33 -16.75 25.03 -1.42
CA ILE A 33 -16.76 25.49 -0.03
C ILE A 33 -15.49 25.01 0.65
N VAL A 34 -14.74 25.96 1.19
CA VAL A 34 -13.49 25.70 1.90
C VAL A 34 -13.69 25.99 3.39
N ASN A 35 -13.21 25.07 4.24
CA ASN A 35 -13.31 25.18 5.71
C ASN A 35 -14.75 25.47 6.20
N GLY A 36 -15.75 24.94 5.51
CA GLY A 36 -17.16 25.05 5.88
C GLY A 36 -17.83 26.39 5.59
N CYS A 37 -17.10 27.43 5.20
CA CYS A 37 -17.69 28.77 5.05
C CYS A 37 -17.14 29.61 3.89
N HIS A 38 -15.90 29.42 3.46
CA HIS A 38 -15.33 30.22 2.38
C HIS A 38 -15.76 29.69 1.02
N ARG A 39 -16.31 30.56 0.21
CA ARG A 39 -16.75 30.24 -1.16
C ARG A 39 -15.64 30.58 -2.15
N ILE A 40 -15.33 29.64 -3.02
CA ILE A 40 -14.43 29.83 -4.16
C ILE A 40 -15.21 29.52 -5.43
N GLU A 41 -15.48 30.53 -6.23
CA GLU A 41 -16.07 30.39 -7.55
C GLU A 41 -15.02 29.91 -8.55
N THR A 42 -15.36 28.95 -9.38
CA THR A 42 -14.45 28.38 -10.38
C THR A 42 -15.21 27.75 -11.53
N ASP A 43 -14.71 27.94 -12.76
CA ASP A 43 -15.26 27.30 -13.94
C ASP A 43 -14.96 25.81 -14.02
N ALA A 44 -13.88 25.36 -13.36
CA ALA A 44 -13.48 23.96 -13.31
C ALA A 44 -12.74 23.63 -12.02
N ALA A 45 -12.99 22.45 -11.46
CA ALA A 45 -12.27 21.94 -10.31
C ALA A 45 -11.66 20.56 -10.62
N VAL A 46 -10.39 20.37 -10.28
CA VAL A 46 -9.69 19.08 -10.40
C VAL A 46 -9.46 18.51 -9.01
N PHE A 47 -10.09 17.37 -8.72
CA PHE A 47 -9.91 16.63 -7.47
C PHE A 47 -8.73 15.65 -7.62
N ALA A 48 -7.57 16.01 -7.09
CA ALA A 48 -6.35 15.19 -7.09
C ALA A 48 -5.93 14.81 -5.66
N VAL A 49 -6.91 14.43 -4.84
CA VAL A 49 -6.80 14.29 -3.37
C VAL A 49 -6.18 12.96 -2.90
N GLY A 50 -5.88 12.04 -3.82
CA GLY A 50 -5.35 10.71 -3.50
C GLY A 50 -6.41 9.78 -2.88
N HIS A 51 -6.00 8.54 -2.57
CA HIS A 51 -6.91 7.50 -2.09
C HIS A 51 -7.34 7.66 -0.62
N SER A 52 -6.63 8.46 0.15
CA SER A 52 -6.85 8.62 1.60
C SER A 52 -7.89 9.69 1.96
N ALA A 53 -8.30 10.52 0.99
CA ALA A 53 -9.31 11.57 1.20
C ALA A 53 -10.74 10.99 1.20
N ARG A 54 -11.02 10.12 2.15
CA ARG A 54 -12.26 9.34 2.24
C ARG A 54 -13.47 10.21 2.59
N ASP A 55 -13.26 11.25 3.35
CA ASP A 55 -14.22 12.33 3.61
C ASP A 55 -14.64 13.04 2.33
N THR A 56 -13.69 13.35 1.45
CA THR A 56 -13.98 13.95 0.14
C THR A 56 -14.79 13.01 -0.74
N PHE A 57 -14.48 11.70 -0.77
CA PHE A 57 -15.28 10.73 -1.53
C PHE A 57 -16.71 10.64 -1.01
N GLN A 58 -16.91 10.66 0.30
CA GLN A 58 -18.24 10.69 0.90
C GLN A 58 -18.98 11.98 0.52
N MET A 59 -18.34 13.13 0.66
CA MET A 59 -18.91 14.42 0.26
C MET A 59 -19.34 14.44 -1.22
N LEU A 60 -18.49 13.95 -2.13
CA LEU A 60 -18.80 13.87 -3.55
C LEU A 60 -20.02 12.96 -3.82
N PHE A 61 -20.09 11.82 -3.11
CA PHE A 61 -21.23 10.92 -3.20
C PHE A 61 -22.52 11.58 -2.71
N ASP A 62 -22.48 12.24 -1.56
CA ASP A 62 -23.63 12.94 -0.97
C ASP A 62 -24.14 14.10 -1.85
N ARG A 63 -23.26 14.65 -2.70
CA ARG A 63 -23.57 15.66 -3.72
C ARG A 63 -24.02 15.06 -5.06
N ASN A 64 -24.28 13.76 -5.12
CA ASN A 64 -24.72 13.03 -6.30
C ASN A 64 -23.74 13.14 -7.49
N VAL A 65 -22.45 13.28 -7.24
CA VAL A 65 -21.44 13.14 -8.28
C VAL A 65 -21.45 11.70 -8.76
N ALA A 66 -21.51 11.49 -10.06
CA ALA A 66 -21.55 10.15 -10.65
C ALA A 66 -20.28 9.38 -10.32
N MET A 67 -20.41 8.30 -9.56
CA MET A 67 -19.31 7.45 -9.11
C MET A 67 -19.58 5.98 -9.44
N LYS A 68 -18.51 5.24 -9.67
CA LYS A 68 -18.56 3.79 -9.88
C LYS A 68 -17.55 3.09 -8.96
N SER A 69 -17.96 1.93 -8.43
CA SER A 69 -17.03 1.02 -7.79
C SER A 69 -15.96 0.57 -8.79
N LYS A 70 -14.71 0.48 -8.35
CA LYS A 70 -13.57 0.10 -9.18
C LYS A 70 -12.78 -0.99 -8.47
N SER A 71 -12.32 -1.98 -9.23
CA SER A 71 -11.38 -2.99 -8.72
C SER A 71 -10.08 -2.33 -8.28
N PHE A 72 -9.50 -2.87 -7.23
CA PHE A 72 -8.22 -2.43 -6.66
C PHE A 72 -7.41 -3.65 -6.22
N ALA A 73 -6.32 -3.46 -5.52
CA ALA A 73 -5.53 -4.56 -5.00
C ALA A 73 -5.15 -4.32 -3.54
N ILE A 74 -5.11 -5.42 -2.78
CA ILE A 74 -4.72 -5.45 -1.38
C ILE A 74 -3.68 -6.55 -1.16
N GLY A 75 -2.93 -6.46 -0.08
CA GLY A 75 -1.98 -7.53 0.25
C GLY A 75 -1.05 -7.15 1.39
N VAL A 76 0.10 -7.78 1.39
CA VAL A 76 1.15 -7.63 2.39
C VAL A 76 2.37 -6.93 1.81
N ARG A 77 3.26 -6.45 2.67
CA ARG A 77 4.57 -6.00 2.23
C ARG A 77 5.60 -7.04 2.64
N ALA A 78 6.17 -7.73 1.64
CA ALA A 78 7.15 -8.78 1.84
C ALA A 78 8.56 -8.21 1.89
N GLU A 79 9.33 -8.56 2.94
CA GLU A 79 10.74 -8.24 3.08
C GLU A 79 11.61 -9.47 2.84
N HIS A 80 12.65 -9.27 2.02
CA HIS A 80 13.68 -10.24 1.70
C HIS A 80 15.05 -9.62 1.95
N ARG A 81 16.06 -10.42 2.21
CA ARG A 81 17.43 -9.92 2.20
C ARG A 81 17.80 -9.40 0.81
N GLN A 82 18.38 -8.21 0.74
CA GLN A 82 18.77 -7.63 -0.54
C GLN A 82 19.84 -8.45 -1.25
N ASP A 83 20.76 -9.07 -0.51
CA ASP A 83 21.82 -9.92 -1.10
C ASP A 83 21.26 -11.18 -1.80
N MET A 84 20.15 -11.74 -1.29
CA MET A 84 19.43 -12.83 -1.95
C MET A 84 18.83 -12.35 -3.29
N ILE A 85 18.23 -11.17 -3.33
CA ILE A 85 17.70 -10.59 -4.55
C ILE A 85 18.83 -10.27 -5.54
N ASP A 86 19.95 -9.70 -5.07
CA ASP A 86 21.11 -9.41 -5.90
C ASP A 86 21.68 -10.71 -6.53
N GLU A 87 21.80 -11.78 -5.74
CA GLU A 87 22.25 -13.08 -6.24
C GLU A 87 21.30 -13.66 -7.28
N ALA A 88 20.00 -13.59 -7.04
CA ALA A 88 18.99 -14.08 -7.98
C ALA A 88 18.97 -13.31 -9.31
N MET A 89 19.21 -11.99 -9.27
CA MET A 89 19.14 -11.12 -10.45
C MET A 89 20.46 -10.99 -11.18
N TYR A 90 21.60 -11.05 -10.47
CA TYR A 90 22.93 -10.82 -11.04
C TYR A 90 23.81 -12.10 -11.07
N GLY A 91 23.34 -13.20 -10.49
CA GLY A 91 24.13 -14.43 -10.32
C GLY A 91 25.26 -14.31 -9.28
N ARG A 92 25.28 -13.24 -8.47
CA ARG A 92 26.27 -12.96 -7.43
C ARG A 92 25.73 -12.02 -6.38
N LYS A 93 26.22 -12.13 -5.13
CA LYS A 93 25.81 -11.26 -4.02
C LYS A 93 26.43 -9.87 -4.08
N GLU A 94 27.65 -9.79 -4.63
CA GLU A 94 28.36 -8.52 -4.73
C GLU A 94 27.84 -7.73 -5.92
N ARG A 95 27.24 -6.58 -5.64
CA ARG A 95 26.56 -5.70 -6.62
C ARG A 95 27.55 -5.03 -7.58
N GLY A 96 28.74 -4.68 -7.08
CA GLY A 96 29.67 -3.83 -7.80
C GLY A 96 29.00 -2.50 -8.25
N PRO A 97 29.24 -2.06 -9.47
CA PRO A 97 28.68 -0.81 -9.99
C PRO A 97 27.17 -0.88 -10.32
N LEU A 98 26.55 -2.06 -10.24
CA LEU A 98 25.14 -2.23 -10.64
C LEU A 98 24.13 -1.70 -9.60
N GLY A 99 24.57 -1.52 -8.36
CA GLY A 99 23.69 -1.12 -7.26
C GLY A 99 22.74 -2.24 -6.80
N ALA A 100 21.79 -1.91 -5.95
CA ALA A 100 20.83 -2.87 -5.42
C ALA A 100 19.84 -3.32 -6.51
N ALA A 101 19.71 -4.64 -6.69
CA ALA A 101 18.82 -5.23 -7.68
C ALA A 101 17.35 -4.95 -7.37
N ALA A 102 16.57 -4.76 -8.42
CA ALA A 102 15.13 -4.60 -8.37
C ALA A 102 14.44 -5.72 -9.16
N TYR A 103 13.19 -6.01 -8.81
CA TYR A 103 12.37 -7.01 -9.50
C TYR A 103 10.93 -6.51 -9.71
N LYS A 104 10.25 -7.13 -10.65
CA LYS A 104 8.80 -7.00 -10.85
C LYS A 104 8.27 -8.38 -11.21
N LEU A 105 7.37 -8.91 -10.39
CA LEU A 105 6.81 -10.25 -10.54
C LEU A 105 5.29 -10.17 -10.68
N THR A 106 4.76 -11.08 -11.47
CA THR A 106 3.32 -11.29 -11.64
C THR A 106 3.03 -12.79 -11.65
N ALA A 107 1.90 -13.18 -11.14
CA ALA A 107 1.39 -14.56 -11.23
C ALA A 107 -0.11 -14.52 -11.51
N GLN A 108 -0.57 -15.46 -12.32
CA GLN A 108 -1.99 -15.75 -12.50
C GLN A 108 -2.28 -17.04 -11.75
N LEU A 109 -3.21 -16.99 -10.81
CA LEU A 109 -3.60 -18.14 -10.00
C LEU A 109 -4.68 -18.98 -10.70
N GLU A 110 -4.82 -20.23 -10.28
CA GLU A 110 -5.83 -21.17 -10.83
C GLU A 110 -7.27 -20.67 -10.58
N ASN A 111 -7.49 -19.93 -9.47
CA ASN A 111 -8.79 -19.31 -9.18
C ASN A 111 -9.08 -18.04 -10.02
N GLY A 112 -8.25 -17.73 -11.01
CA GLY A 112 -8.40 -16.58 -11.90
C GLY A 112 -7.90 -15.25 -11.32
N ARG A 113 -7.37 -15.21 -10.08
CA ARG A 113 -6.83 -13.96 -9.51
C ARG A 113 -5.43 -13.66 -10.02
N GLY A 114 -5.21 -12.40 -10.34
CA GLY A 114 -3.86 -11.86 -10.56
C GLY A 114 -3.21 -11.52 -9.23
N VAL A 115 -1.96 -11.94 -9.06
CA VAL A 115 -1.08 -11.53 -7.95
C VAL A 115 0.17 -10.91 -8.54
N TYR A 116 0.60 -9.78 -7.99
CA TYR A 116 1.77 -9.08 -8.51
C TYR A 116 2.51 -8.31 -7.42
N THR A 117 3.80 -8.07 -7.67
CA THR A 117 4.60 -7.19 -6.83
C THR A 117 4.41 -5.74 -7.28
N PHE A 118 4.36 -4.83 -6.31
CA PHE A 118 4.18 -3.41 -6.56
C PHE A 118 5.10 -2.58 -5.67
N CYS A 119 5.53 -1.40 -6.16
CA CYS A 119 6.36 -0.47 -5.41
C CYS A 119 7.54 -1.16 -4.70
N MET A 120 8.33 -1.95 -5.46
CA MET A 120 9.52 -2.60 -4.95
C MET A 120 10.56 -1.56 -4.57
N CYS A 121 11.10 -1.70 -3.36
CA CYS A 121 12.08 -0.81 -2.74
C CYS A 121 13.38 -1.57 -2.51
N PRO A 122 14.36 -1.51 -3.43
CA PRO A 122 15.66 -2.14 -3.24
C PRO A 122 16.44 -1.42 -2.13
N GLY A 123 17.10 -2.20 -1.27
CA GLY A 123 17.83 -1.68 -0.10
C GLY A 123 16.97 -0.74 0.73
N GLY A 124 15.70 -1.10 0.95
CA GLY A 124 14.68 -0.20 1.47
C GLY A 124 14.15 -0.57 2.85
N TYR A 125 13.17 0.18 3.27
CA TYR A 125 12.52 0.10 4.57
C TYR A 125 11.02 0.01 4.40
N VAL A 126 10.35 -0.69 5.30
CA VAL A 126 8.90 -0.60 5.47
C VAL A 126 8.59 0.58 6.39
N VAL A 127 7.56 1.34 6.05
CA VAL A 127 7.14 2.52 6.81
C VAL A 127 5.65 2.46 7.11
N ASN A 128 5.24 2.95 8.26
CA ASN A 128 3.83 3.21 8.54
C ASN A 128 3.35 4.36 7.64
N ALA A 129 2.31 4.11 6.86
CA ALA A 129 1.69 5.05 5.93
C ALA A 129 0.19 5.24 6.22
N SER A 130 -0.20 5.04 7.47
CA SER A 130 -1.58 5.20 7.92
C SER A 130 -2.06 6.63 7.74
N SER A 131 -3.28 6.80 7.27
CA SER A 131 -3.92 8.09 7.02
C SER A 131 -5.09 8.38 7.94
N GLU A 132 -5.58 7.37 8.68
CA GLU A 132 -6.68 7.51 9.64
C GLU A 132 -6.28 6.95 11.01
N GLN A 133 -6.76 7.58 12.07
CA GLN A 133 -6.57 7.09 13.43
C GLN A 133 -7.26 5.74 13.65
N GLY A 134 -6.60 4.82 14.37
CA GLY A 134 -7.15 3.47 14.62
C GLY A 134 -7.16 2.57 13.38
N ARG A 135 -6.38 2.91 12.36
CA ARG A 135 -6.19 2.14 11.12
C ARG A 135 -4.72 2.05 10.81
N LEU A 136 -4.33 1.00 10.12
CA LEU A 136 -2.93 0.77 9.77
C LEU A 136 -2.79 0.34 8.32
N ALA A 137 -1.92 1.04 7.61
CA ALA A 137 -1.43 0.67 6.31
C ALA A 137 0.08 0.90 6.26
N VAL A 138 0.78 0.10 5.48
CA VAL A 138 2.23 0.21 5.31
C VAL A 138 2.60 0.52 3.86
N ASN A 139 3.73 1.18 3.71
CA ASN A 139 4.36 1.39 2.42
C ASN A 139 5.86 1.07 2.51
N GLY A 140 6.58 1.17 1.42
CA GLY A 140 8.02 1.03 1.38
C GLY A 140 8.69 2.27 0.87
N MET A 141 9.93 2.44 1.28
CA MET A 141 10.81 3.49 0.78
C MET A 141 12.24 3.00 0.68
N SER A 142 13.00 3.57 -0.24
CA SER A 142 14.46 3.45 -0.26
C SER A 142 15.07 4.84 -0.16
N TYR A 143 16.20 4.95 0.53
CA TYR A 143 17.06 6.11 0.38
C TYR A 143 17.74 6.10 -1.00
N HIS A 144 18.34 7.20 -1.38
CA HIS A 144 18.97 7.34 -2.68
C HIS A 144 20.09 6.32 -2.92
N ASP A 145 20.85 5.98 -1.88
CA ASP A 145 21.95 5.02 -1.90
C ASP A 145 21.50 3.55 -1.97
N ARG A 146 20.22 3.27 -1.63
CA ARG A 146 19.64 1.93 -1.61
C ARG A 146 20.48 0.93 -0.82
N ALA A 147 21.05 1.38 0.31
CA ALA A 147 22.04 0.64 1.11
C ALA A 147 21.43 -0.18 2.25
N GLY A 148 20.11 -0.21 2.40
CA GLY A 148 19.44 -1.03 3.41
C GLY A 148 19.67 -2.53 3.19
N GLU A 149 19.60 -3.30 4.27
CA GLU A 149 19.85 -4.74 4.26
C GLU A 149 18.78 -5.53 3.50
N ASN A 150 17.54 -5.03 3.49
CA ASN A 150 16.40 -5.69 2.87
C ASN A 150 15.93 -5.00 1.58
N ALA A 151 15.48 -5.82 0.66
CA ALA A 151 14.55 -5.44 -0.39
C ALA A 151 13.12 -5.64 0.13
N ASN A 152 12.19 -4.77 -0.21
CA ASN A 152 10.78 -5.04 0.08
C ASN A 152 9.88 -4.65 -1.09
N SER A 153 8.75 -5.33 -1.20
CA SER A 153 7.69 -4.99 -2.15
C SER A 153 6.32 -5.33 -1.59
N ALA A 154 5.30 -4.61 -2.02
CA ALA A 154 3.96 -5.10 -1.83
C ALA A 154 3.74 -6.35 -2.69
N VAL A 155 3.19 -7.42 -2.13
CA VAL A 155 2.61 -8.56 -2.84
C VAL A 155 1.11 -8.44 -2.71
N ILE A 156 0.44 -8.13 -3.80
CA ILE A 156 -0.96 -7.72 -3.81
C ILE A 156 -1.79 -8.55 -4.76
N VAL A 157 -3.03 -8.82 -4.33
CA VAL A 157 -4.05 -9.56 -5.08
C VAL A 157 -5.15 -8.62 -5.52
N THR A 158 -5.71 -8.86 -6.69
CA THR A 158 -6.85 -8.10 -7.21
C THR A 158 -8.11 -8.37 -6.39
N VAL A 159 -8.82 -7.29 -6.05
CA VAL A 159 -10.11 -7.29 -5.35
C VAL A 159 -11.15 -6.62 -6.22
N THR A 160 -12.33 -7.23 -6.30
CA THR A 160 -13.48 -6.77 -7.08
C THR A 160 -14.69 -6.58 -6.19
N LYS A 161 -15.79 -6.12 -6.77
CA LYS A 161 -17.07 -5.98 -6.06
C LYS A 161 -17.58 -7.29 -5.45
N ASP A 162 -17.22 -8.43 -6.02
CA ASP A 162 -17.62 -9.75 -5.53
C ASP A 162 -16.97 -10.07 -4.17
N ASP A 163 -15.77 -9.54 -3.92
CA ASP A 163 -15.05 -9.74 -2.66
C ASP A 163 -15.62 -8.91 -1.50
N TYR A 164 -16.19 -7.75 -1.76
CA TYR A 164 -16.83 -6.92 -0.73
C TYR A 164 -18.36 -6.91 -0.81
N GLY A 165 -18.93 -7.65 -1.77
CA GLY A 165 -20.35 -8.01 -1.80
C GLY A 165 -21.31 -6.85 -2.07
N SER A 166 -20.87 -5.79 -2.80
CA SER A 166 -21.71 -4.62 -3.03
C SER A 166 -21.33 -3.84 -4.28
N ASP A 167 -22.32 -3.34 -5.01
CA ASP A 167 -22.16 -2.41 -6.12
C ASP A 167 -22.12 -0.93 -5.69
N HIS A 168 -22.26 -0.65 -4.39
CA HIS A 168 -22.21 0.71 -3.88
C HIS A 168 -20.85 1.35 -4.20
N PRO A 169 -20.80 2.59 -4.74
CA PRO A 169 -19.55 3.22 -5.17
C PRO A 169 -18.46 3.27 -4.11
N LEU A 170 -18.82 3.42 -2.84
CA LEU A 170 -17.89 3.53 -1.71
C LEU A 170 -17.61 2.18 -1.01
N ALA A 171 -18.22 1.07 -1.43
CA ALA A 171 -18.06 -0.22 -0.76
C ALA A 171 -16.61 -0.71 -0.72
N GLY A 172 -15.85 -0.48 -1.80
CA GLY A 172 -14.42 -0.80 -1.85
C GLY A 172 -13.60 0.00 -0.84
N MET A 173 -13.91 1.29 -0.66
CA MET A 173 -13.30 2.14 0.35
C MET A 173 -13.57 1.60 1.77
N GLU A 174 -14.80 1.23 2.08
CA GLU A 174 -15.15 0.65 3.38
C GLU A 174 -14.52 -0.73 3.60
N PHE A 175 -14.33 -1.51 2.54
CA PHE A 175 -13.59 -2.77 2.63
C PHE A 175 -12.13 -2.52 3.02
N GLN A 176 -11.45 -1.56 2.39
CA GLN A 176 -10.08 -1.15 2.77
C GLN A 176 -10.03 -0.71 4.24
N ARG A 177 -10.98 0.11 4.68
CA ARG A 177 -11.05 0.59 6.07
C ARG A 177 -11.20 -0.54 7.08
N ARG A 178 -11.95 -1.61 6.75
CA ARG A 178 -12.05 -2.80 7.61
C ARG A 178 -10.72 -3.55 7.72
N LEU A 179 -9.99 -3.72 6.62
CA LEU A 179 -8.67 -4.37 6.64
C LEU A 179 -7.65 -3.55 7.42
N GLU A 180 -7.60 -2.24 7.21
CA GLU A 180 -6.71 -1.35 7.95
C GLU A 180 -7.01 -1.32 9.46
N LYS A 181 -8.30 -1.40 9.83
CA LYS A 181 -8.71 -1.53 11.23
C LYS A 181 -8.23 -2.84 11.84
N LYS A 182 -8.41 -3.96 11.14
CA LYS A 182 -7.91 -5.26 11.59
C LYS A 182 -6.38 -5.26 11.73
N ALA A 183 -5.67 -4.65 10.79
CA ALA A 183 -4.22 -4.53 10.87
C ALA A 183 -3.77 -3.73 12.10
N TRP A 184 -4.49 -2.65 12.42
CA TRP A 184 -4.24 -1.86 13.62
C TRP A 184 -4.52 -2.66 14.90
N GLU A 185 -5.60 -3.43 14.93
CA GLU A 185 -5.98 -4.29 16.07
C GLU A 185 -4.96 -5.40 16.28
N GLU A 186 -4.55 -6.12 15.23
CA GLU A 186 -3.52 -7.18 15.28
C GLU A 186 -2.16 -6.67 15.76
N GLY A 187 -1.80 -5.43 15.41
CA GLY A 187 -0.56 -4.79 15.83
C GLY A 187 -0.64 -4.03 17.14
N GLY A 188 -1.84 -3.91 17.76
CA GLY A 188 -2.03 -3.03 18.92
C GLY A 188 -1.57 -1.59 18.63
N GLY A 189 -1.80 -1.09 17.44
CA GLY A 189 -1.35 0.22 16.97
C GLY A 189 0.07 0.27 16.40
N ASN A 190 0.83 -0.83 16.46
CA ASN A 190 2.14 -0.97 15.81
C ASN A 190 1.99 -1.77 14.51
N VAL A 191 3.04 -1.83 13.70
CA VAL A 191 3.05 -2.64 12.48
C VAL A 191 3.06 -4.14 12.85
N PRO A 192 2.02 -4.93 12.56
CA PRO A 192 2.07 -6.37 12.76
C PRO A 192 2.98 -7.00 11.72
N ILE A 193 3.81 -7.94 12.15
CA ILE A 193 4.66 -8.75 11.27
C ILE A 193 4.45 -10.23 11.51
N GLN A 194 4.67 -11.02 10.48
CA GLN A 194 4.57 -12.48 10.53
C GLN A 194 5.57 -13.10 9.57
N ARG A 195 6.23 -14.20 9.96
CA ARG A 195 7.03 -14.97 9.01
C ARG A 195 6.12 -15.67 8.01
N PHE A 196 6.61 -15.86 6.79
CA PHE A 196 5.81 -16.50 5.74
C PHE A 196 5.37 -17.92 6.11
N ALA A 197 6.24 -18.72 6.75
CA ALA A 197 5.84 -20.05 7.23
C ALA A 197 4.67 -19.99 8.21
N ASP A 198 4.69 -19.04 9.15
CA ASP A 198 3.65 -18.86 10.15
C ASP A 198 2.38 -18.24 9.55
N PHE A 199 2.54 -17.38 8.53
CA PHE A 199 1.42 -16.88 7.73
C PHE A 199 0.67 -18.04 7.04
N CYS A 200 1.40 -19.00 6.44
CA CYS A 200 0.79 -20.16 5.79
C CYS A 200 -0.06 -21.01 6.75
N THR A 201 0.34 -21.12 8.00
CA THR A 201 -0.36 -21.90 9.04
C THR A 201 -1.36 -21.06 9.86
N GLY A 202 -1.35 -19.74 9.74
CA GLY A 202 -2.18 -18.83 10.51
C GLY A 202 -1.75 -18.72 11.99
N THR A 203 -0.47 -18.99 12.29
CA THR A 203 0.10 -18.92 13.65
C THR A 203 0.91 -17.65 13.85
N ILE A 204 0.89 -17.08 15.05
CA ILE A 204 1.69 -15.90 15.37
C ILE A 204 3.16 -16.29 15.47
N SER A 205 4.05 -15.56 14.77
CA SER A 205 5.48 -15.74 14.89
C SER A 205 5.99 -15.35 16.28
N VAL A 206 6.97 -16.08 16.78
CA VAL A 206 7.58 -15.82 18.10
C VAL A 206 9.01 -15.27 17.99
N LYS A 207 9.60 -15.37 16.82
CA LYS A 207 10.96 -14.87 16.52
C LYS A 207 11.11 -14.64 15.01
N THR A 208 12.07 -13.82 14.63
CA THR A 208 12.53 -13.70 13.24
C THR A 208 13.43 -14.90 12.88
N GLY A 209 13.58 -15.16 11.59
CA GLY A 209 14.58 -16.08 11.06
C GLY A 209 15.80 -15.34 10.49
N ASN A 210 16.18 -15.70 9.27
CA ASN A 210 17.31 -15.09 8.55
C ASN A 210 17.02 -13.66 8.02
N VAL A 211 15.77 -13.25 8.00
CA VAL A 211 15.34 -11.90 7.61
C VAL A 211 15.02 -11.12 8.89
N THR A 212 15.81 -10.10 9.18
CA THR A 212 15.53 -9.15 10.26
C THR A 212 14.66 -8.03 9.69
N PRO A 213 13.50 -7.70 10.32
CA PRO A 213 12.62 -6.65 9.82
C PRO A 213 13.33 -5.30 9.71
N ASN A 214 13.20 -4.63 8.57
CA ASN A 214 13.76 -3.31 8.31
C ASN A 214 12.65 -2.24 8.27
N ILE A 215 11.98 -2.08 9.42
CA ILE A 215 10.80 -1.24 9.56
C ILE A 215 11.15 0.06 10.28
N LYS A 216 10.74 1.19 9.72
CA LYS A 216 10.83 2.49 10.40
C LYS A 216 9.68 2.63 11.38
N GLY A 217 9.98 2.59 12.65
CA GLY A 217 9.00 2.65 13.74
C GLY A 217 8.92 1.33 14.53
N LYS A 218 7.84 1.20 15.29
CA LYS A 218 7.61 0.00 16.11
C LYS A 218 6.86 -1.07 15.32
N TYR A 219 7.25 -2.30 15.51
CA TYR A 219 6.55 -3.48 15.01
C TYR A 219 6.35 -4.50 16.13
N VAL A 220 5.41 -5.41 15.94
CA VAL A 220 5.12 -6.51 16.86
C VAL A 220 4.80 -7.77 16.05
N PHE A 221 5.02 -8.94 16.63
CA PHE A 221 4.50 -10.17 16.04
C PHE A 221 2.99 -10.21 16.17
N GLY A 222 2.29 -10.41 15.06
CA GLY A 222 0.84 -10.51 14.96
C GLY A 222 0.44 -11.55 13.91
N ASN A 223 -0.84 -11.88 13.85
CA ASN A 223 -1.35 -12.78 12.83
C ASN A 223 -1.78 -11.97 11.59
N VAL A 224 -0.82 -11.62 10.74
CA VAL A 224 -1.06 -10.86 9.49
C VAL A 224 -2.06 -11.57 8.58
N ARG A 225 -2.06 -12.92 8.56
CA ARG A 225 -3.06 -13.71 7.81
C ARG A 225 -4.49 -13.38 8.22
N ASN A 226 -4.74 -13.18 9.51
CA ASN A 226 -6.08 -12.92 10.07
C ASN A 226 -6.67 -11.57 9.65
N ILE A 227 -5.85 -10.64 9.15
CA ILE A 227 -6.31 -9.35 8.61
C ILE A 227 -7.22 -9.55 7.40
N PHE A 228 -6.93 -10.58 6.58
CA PHE A 228 -7.59 -10.81 5.31
C PHE A 228 -8.74 -11.83 5.42
N PRO A 229 -9.76 -11.72 4.56
CA PRO A 229 -10.66 -12.84 4.30
C PRO A 229 -9.86 -14.08 3.87
N PRO A 230 -10.28 -15.29 4.27
CA PRO A 230 -9.52 -16.53 4.01
C PRO A 230 -9.08 -16.71 2.56
N GLU A 231 -9.99 -16.51 1.61
CA GLU A 231 -9.73 -16.67 0.17
C GLU A 231 -8.66 -15.69 -0.37
N LEU A 232 -8.60 -14.48 0.20
CA LEU A 232 -7.60 -13.49 -0.17
C LEU A 232 -6.25 -13.80 0.47
N ALA A 233 -6.24 -14.29 1.72
CA ALA A 233 -5.04 -14.78 2.39
C ALA A 233 -4.41 -15.97 1.65
N GLU A 234 -5.22 -16.93 1.21
CA GLU A 234 -4.80 -18.07 0.39
C GLU A 234 -4.25 -17.62 -0.98
N SER A 235 -4.88 -16.61 -1.58
CA SER A 235 -4.40 -16.04 -2.84
C SER A 235 -3.05 -15.32 -2.68
N ILE A 236 -2.83 -14.61 -1.58
CA ILE A 236 -1.53 -14.00 -1.25
C ILE A 236 -0.47 -15.08 -1.08
N GLU A 237 -0.75 -16.13 -0.28
CA GLU A 237 0.15 -17.26 -0.08
C GLU A 237 0.51 -17.93 -1.40
N SER A 238 -0.49 -18.31 -2.19
CA SER A 238 -0.30 -18.96 -3.50
C SER A 238 0.50 -18.07 -4.45
N GLY A 239 0.28 -16.76 -4.40
CA GLY A 239 1.04 -15.78 -5.17
C GLY A 239 2.51 -15.74 -4.79
N ILE A 240 2.83 -15.70 -3.49
CA ILE A 240 4.22 -15.72 -3.00
C ILE A 240 4.90 -17.03 -3.43
N ARG A 241 4.24 -18.20 -3.28
CA ARG A 241 4.76 -19.49 -3.75
C ARG A 241 4.99 -19.52 -5.26
N ALA A 242 4.08 -18.95 -6.06
CA ALA A 242 4.26 -18.84 -7.50
C ALA A 242 5.45 -17.93 -7.88
N MET A 243 5.73 -16.90 -7.08
CA MET A 243 6.89 -16.03 -7.25
C MET A 243 8.20 -16.72 -6.84
N GLY A 244 8.18 -17.63 -5.86
CA GLY A 244 9.30 -18.50 -5.50
C GLY A 244 9.81 -19.37 -6.65
N LYS A 245 8.93 -19.72 -7.59
CA LYS A 245 9.34 -20.41 -8.84
C LYS A 245 10.09 -19.51 -9.82
N LYS A 246 10.04 -18.19 -9.66
CA LYS A 246 10.69 -17.20 -10.54
C LYS A 246 11.95 -16.61 -9.94
N ILE A 247 11.94 -16.38 -8.64
CA ILE A 247 13.09 -15.93 -7.86
C ILE A 247 13.28 -16.94 -6.73
N LYS A 248 14.43 -17.63 -6.73
CA LYS A 248 14.76 -18.60 -5.70
C LYS A 248 14.67 -17.97 -4.31
N ASP A 249 14.11 -18.69 -3.37
CA ASP A 249 13.91 -18.28 -1.97
C ASP A 249 12.97 -17.07 -1.75
N PHE A 250 12.22 -16.63 -2.79
CA PHE A 250 11.20 -15.58 -2.63
C PHE A 250 10.07 -16.02 -1.69
N ASP A 251 9.79 -17.31 -1.60
CA ASP A 251 8.81 -17.94 -0.71
C ASP A 251 9.46 -18.68 0.46
N HIS A 252 10.68 -18.27 0.84
CA HIS A 252 11.38 -18.85 1.99
C HIS A 252 10.60 -18.60 3.29
N ASP A 253 10.66 -19.58 4.19
CA ASP A 253 9.94 -19.56 5.48
C ASP A 253 10.18 -18.30 6.33
N ASP A 254 11.36 -17.71 6.22
CA ASP A 254 11.80 -16.55 7.01
C ASP A 254 11.45 -15.19 6.41
N VAL A 255 10.82 -15.14 5.23
CA VAL A 255 10.33 -13.88 4.64
C VAL A 255 9.38 -13.21 5.62
N ILE A 256 9.55 -11.92 5.82
CA ILE A 256 8.69 -11.12 6.71
C ILE A 256 7.56 -10.48 5.90
N LEU A 257 6.35 -10.65 6.40
CA LEU A 257 5.14 -10.10 5.83
C LEU A 257 4.54 -9.05 6.77
#